data_4c6edb1b41d4da8bdd38adddce0d5719
#
_entry.id   4c6edb1b41d4da8bdd38adddce0d5719
#
_cell.length_a   1.000
_cell.length_b   1.000
_cell.length_c   1.000
_cell.angle_alpha   90.00
_cell.angle_beta   90.00
_cell.angle_gamma   90.00
#
_symmetry.space_group_name_H-M   'P 1'
#
loop_
_entity.id
_entity.type
_entity.pdbx_description
1 polymer ?
#
loop_
_entity_poly.entity_id
_entity_poly.type
_entity_poly.pdbx_seq_one_letter_code
_entity_poly.pdbx_strand_id
1 'polypeptide(L)'
;MGSTIRPLPPLRPWSASAAALTAAHHAFELSNGIGLVLQPELGLVGSGALWSIQLPIWAAAASRGGSRWDRMLAAWSGAALAGVLVHFLMWPLRRTRTGLPVLAEAEGLDDAGLRAYNIILYAWGATSAMAILSDIPRGRRRWALVGLATLPLQRVSAAHHFAWLGREAAVRPAWWNRSRTRPSD
;
A
#
# COMPACT_ATOMS: atom_id res chain seq x y z
N MET A 1 34.89 7.84 33.70
CA MET A 1 34.12 7.06 32.69
C MET A 1 33.16 7.98 32.00
N GLY A 2 33.52 8.52 30.83
CA GLY A 2 32.65 9.39 30.05
C GLY A 2 31.63 8.54 29.32
N SER A 3 30.34 8.69 29.67
CA SER A 3 29.23 8.12 28.92
C SER A 3 29.15 8.83 27.57
N THR A 4 29.64 8.19 26.50
CA THR A 4 29.40 8.67 25.14
C THR A 4 27.93 8.47 24.81
N ILE A 5 27.13 9.53 24.92
CA ILE A 5 25.75 9.55 24.44
C ILE A 5 25.80 9.26 22.94
N ARG A 6 25.41 8.04 22.52
CA ARG A 6 25.26 7.73 21.09
C ARG A 6 24.16 8.64 20.53
N PRO A 7 24.45 9.41 19.47
CA PRO A 7 23.40 10.19 18.82
C PRO A 7 22.28 9.27 18.36
N LEU A 8 21.04 9.71 18.55
CA LEU A 8 19.87 8.99 18.02
C LEU A 8 20.00 8.86 16.50
N PRO A 9 19.68 7.70 15.93
CA PRO A 9 19.68 7.54 14.48
C PRO A 9 18.73 8.56 13.85
N PRO A 10 19.07 9.13 12.69
CA PRO A 10 18.23 10.11 12.03
C PRO A 10 16.87 9.47 11.67
N LEU A 11 15.80 10.18 11.99
CA LEU A 11 14.45 9.80 11.58
C LEU A 11 14.42 9.68 10.04
N ARG A 12 13.73 8.68 9.53
CA ARG A 12 13.48 8.45 8.10
C ARG A 12 12.06 8.85 7.75
N PRO A 13 11.81 10.14 7.49
CA PRO A 13 10.46 10.68 7.42
C PRO A 13 9.66 10.11 6.26
N TRP A 14 10.29 9.87 5.11
CA TRP A 14 9.62 9.32 3.95
C TRP A 14 9.22 7.85 4.14
N SER A 15 10.08 7.06 4.80
CA SER A 15 9.75 5.68 5.16
C SER A 15 8.61 5.60 6.17
N ALA A 16 8.56 6.49 7.14
CA ALA A 16 7.46 6.60 8.08
C ALA A 16 6.15 7.04 7.40
N SER A 17 6.23 8.02 6.48
CA SER A 17 5.09 8.48 5.70
C SER A 17 4.57 7.39 4.76
N ALA A 18 5.45 6.61 4.13
CA ALA A 18 5.05 5.49 3.29
C ALA A 18 4.30 4.41 4.10
N ALA A 19 4.76 4.11 5.33
CA ALA A 19 4.04 3.20 6.23
C ALA A 19 2.65 3.75 6.60
N ALA A 20 2.55 5.04 6.94
CA ALA A 20 1.26 5.68 7.26
C ALA A 20 0.29 5.67 6.07
N LEU A 21 0.79 5.91 4.86
CA LEU A 21 -0.03 5.88 3.64
C LEU A 21 -0.43 4.45 3.24
N THR A 22 0.38 3.45 3.53
CA THR A 22 -0.03 2.04 3.42
C THR A 22 -1.21 1.75 4.35
N ALA A 23 -1.17 2.21 5.60
CA ALA A 23 -2.28 2.09 6.53
C ALA A 23 -3.53 2.83 6.05
N ALA A 24 -3.37 4.08 5.59
CA ALA A 24 -4.46 4.89 5.07
C ALA A 24 -5.12 4.26 3.84
N HIS A 25 -4.32 3.66 2.93
CA HIS A 25 -4.82 2.94 1.76
C HIS A 25 -5.70 1.75 2.17
N HIS A 26 -5.23 0.87 3.04
CA HIS A 26 -6.02 -0.28 3.50
C HIS A 26 -7.25 0.14 4.32
N ALA A 27 -7.12 1.17 5.16
CA ALA A 27 -8.26 1.71 5.90
C ALA A 27 -9.32 2.29 4.95
N PHE A 28 -8.89 2.99 3.90
CA PHE A 28 -9.78 3.51 2.86
C PHE A 28 -10.50 2.37 2.13
N GLU A 29 -9.79 1.35 1.66
CA GLU A 29 -10.38 0.19 0.97
C GLU A 29 -11.42 -0.50 1.86
N LEU A 30 -11.05 -0.81 3.10
CA LEU A 30 -11.94 -1.48 4.05
C LEU A 30 -13.18 -0.63 4.35
N SER A 31 -13.02 0.68 4.58
CA SER A 31 -14.13 1.59 4.89
C SER A 31 -15.08 1.80 3.70
N ASN A 32 -14.58 1.65 2.48
CA ASN A 32 -15.36 1.73 1.26
C ASN A 32 -15.94 0.39 0.79
N GLY A 33 -15.75 -0.69 1.55
CA GLY A 33 -16.30 -1.99 1.23
C GLY A 33 -15.54 -2.74 0.13
N ILE A 34 -14.25 -2.47 -0.01
CA ILE A 34 -13.34 -3.17 -0.95
C ILE A 34 -12.67 -4.37 -0.27
N GLY A 35 -12.80 -4.50 1.07
CA GLY A 35 -12.15 -5.54 1.84
C GLY A 35 -10.66 -5.29 2.06
N LEU A 36 -9.93 -6.35 2.37
CA LEU A 36 -8.47 -6.33 2.56
C LEU A 36 -7.82 -7.41 1.71
N VAL A 37 -6.71 -7.11 1.07
CA VAL A 37 -5.88 -8.11 0.39
C VAL A 37 -5.52 -9.24 1.36
N LEU A 38 -5.50 -10.49 0.89
CA LEU A 38 -5.36 -11.75 1.64
C LEU A 38 -6.59 -12.12 2.49
N GLN A 39 -7.70 -11.40 2.40
CA GLN A 39 -8.94 -11.78 3.08
C GLN A 39 -9.54 -13.10 2.58
N PRO A 40 -9.40 -13.51 1.30
CA PRO A 40 -9.81 -14.83 0.84
C PRO A 40 -9.16 -15.98 1.62
N GLU A 41 -7.89 -15.82 2.00
CA GLU A 41 -7.07 -16.85 2.65
C GLU A 41 -7.14 -16.78 4.18
N LEU A 42 -7.16 -15.56 4.74
CA LEU A 42 -7.00 -15.31 6.18
C LEU A 42 -8.29 -14.87 6.87
N GLY A 43 -9.35 -14.59 6.12
CA GLY A 43 -10.53 -13.91 6.62
C GLY A 43 -10.25 -12.45 6.99
N LEU A 44 -11.30 -11.70 7.33
CA LEU A 44 -11.19 -10.28 7.68
C LEU A 44 -10.28 -10.04 8.90
N VAL A 45 -10.45 -10.85 9.95
CA VAL A 45 -9.65 -10.70 11.19
C VAL A 45 -8.19 -11.03 10.96
N GLY A 46 -7.89 -12.12 10.25
CA GLY A 46 -6.52 -12.52 9.96
C GLY A 46 -5.79 -11.50 9.08
N SER A 47 -6.43 -11.00 8.02
CA SER A 47 -5.87 -9.95 7.17
C SER A 47 -5.68 -8.64 7.93
N GLY A 48 -6.66 -8.23 8.73
CA GLY A 48 -6.56 -7.05 9.58
C GLY A 48 -5.41 -7.16 10.58
N ALA A 49 -5.24 -8.31 11.23
CA ALA A 49 -4.13 -8.56 12.15
C ALA A 49 -2.78 -8.50 11.43
N LEU A 50 -2.64 -9.13 10.25
CA LEU A 50 -1.41 -9.11 9.47
C LEU A 50 -1.00 -7.67 9.12
N TRP A 51 -1.91 -6.88 8.58
CA TRP A 51 -1.64 -5.48 8.22
C TRP A 51 -1.37 -4.61 9.45
N SER A 52 -2.10 -4.83 10.55
CA SER A 52 -1.89 -4.10 11.80
C SER A 52 -0.53 -4.39 12.44
N ILE A 53 0.01 -5.61 12.31
CA ILE A 53 1.32 -5.97 12.88
C ILE A 53 2.47 -5.44 12.04
N GLN A 54 2.40 -5.53 10.71
CA GLN A 54 3.53 -5.13 9.87
C GLN A 54 3.74 -3.62 9.84
N LEU A 55 2.68 -2.80 9.97
CA LEU A 55 2.78 -1.35 9.93
C LEU A 55 3.63 -0.76 11.08
N PRO A 56 3.41 -1.11 12.37
CA PRO A 56 4.29 -0.64 13.45
C PRO A 56 5.72 -1.17 13.33
N ILE A 57 5.93 -2.38 12.77
CA ILE A 57 7.28 -2.88 12.50
C ILE A 57 7.99 -2.00 11.46
N TRP A 58 7.29 -1.62 10.38
CA TRP A 58 7.82 -0.70 9.37
C TRP A 58 8.10 0.69 9.98
N ALA A 59 7.16 1.27 10.71
CA ALA A 59 7.33 2.55 11.39
C ALA A 59 8.49 2.52 12.39
N ALA A 60 8.61 1.44 13.18
CA ALA A 60 9.72 1.24 14.10
C ALA A 60 11.07 1.11 13.39
N ALA A 61 11.11 0.48 12.20
CA ALA A 61 12.31 0.40 11.38
C ALA A 61 12.75 1.76 10.86
N ALA A 62 11.80 2.66 10.57
CA ALA A 62 12.09 4.02 10.11
C ALA A 62 12.82 4.87 11.16
N SER A 63 12.69 4.55 12.44
CA SER A 63 13.40 5.22 13.55
C SER A 63 14.76 4.57 13.91
N ARG A 64 15.16 3.50 13.21
CA ARG A 64 16.37 2.73 13.53
C ARG A 64 17.40 2.86 12.42
N GLY A 65 18.68 2.98 12.81
CA GLY A 65 19.82 2.97 11.89
C GLY A 65 20.35 1.56 11.62
N GLY A 66 21.18 1.43 10.57
CA GLY A 66 21.93 0.21 10.28
C GLY A 66 21.48 -0.55 9.04
N SER A 67 22.40 -1.30 8.47
CA SER A 67 22.27 -1.92 7.14
C SER A 67 21.13 -2.93 7.01
N ARG A 68 20.71 -3.58 8.10
CA ARG A 68 19.56 -4.48 8.13
C ARG A 68 18.27 -3.73 7.88
N TRP A 69 18.06 -2.63 8.62
CA TRP A 69 16.88 -1.80 8.51
C TRP A 69 16.82 -1.08 7.16
N ASP A 70 17.96 -0.61 6.64
CA ASP A 70 18.05 -0.03 5.30
C ASP A 70 17.55 -0.97 4.21
N ARG A 71 18.00 -2.24 4.26
CA ARG A 71 17.57 -3.26 3.28
C ARG A 71 16.08 -3.55 3.38
N MET A 72 15.58 -3.70 4.61
CA MET A 72 14.18 -3.99 4.88
C MET A 72 13.27 -2.83 4.43
N LEU A 73 13.62 -1.59 4.78
CA LEU A 73 12.88 -0.42 4.36
C LEU A 73 12.91 -0.24 2.84
N ALA A 74 14.05 -0.48 2.19
CA ALA A 74 14.14 -0.44 0.74
C ALA A 74 13.21 -1.48 0.09
N ALA A 75 13.24 -2.74 0.57
CA ALA A 75 12.38 -3.80 0.05
C ALA A 75 10.89 -3.48 0.28
N TRP A 76 10.49 -2.99 1.46
CA TRP A 76 9.12 -2.61 1.72
C TRP A 76 8.65 -1.43 0.87
N SER A 77 9.49 -0.39 0.71
CA SER A 77 9.15 0.72 -0.18
C SER A 77 9.03 0.28 -1.64
N GLY A 78 9.86 -0.68 -2.07
CA GLY A 78 9.73 -1.31 -3.38
C GLY A 78 8.43 -2.12 -3.54
N ALA A 79 8.03 -2.88 -2.50
CA ALA A 79 6.77 -3.61 -2.50
C ALA A 79 5.55 -2.68 -2.47
N ALA A 80 5.65 -1.55 -1.76
CA ALA A 80 4.62 -0.51 -1.75
C ALA A 80 4.46 0.12 -3.15
N LEU A 81 5.56 0.41 -3.85
CA LEU A 81 5.52 0.86 -5.25
C LEU A 81 4.89 -0.18 -6.17
N ALA A 82 5.21 -1.46 -5.99
CA ALA A 82 4.57 -2.55 -6.73
C ALA A 82 3.05 -2.57 -6.47
N GLY A 83 2.61 -2.39 -5.22
CA GLY A 83 1.20 -2.28 -4.85
C GLY A 83 0.50 -1.13 -5.56
N VAL A 84 1.09 0.06 -5.57
CA VAL A 84 0.57 1.20 -6.34
C VAL A 84 0.46 0.86 -7.83
N LEU A 85 1.51 0.28 -8.42
CA LEU A 85 1.53 -0.09 -9.84
C LEU A 85 0.45 -1.12 -10.19
N VAL A 86 0.16 -2.07 -9.30
CA VAL A 86 -0.93 -3.05 -9.50
C VAL A 86 -2.24 -2.34 -9.81
N HIS A 87 -2.59 -1.28 -9.08
CA HIS A 87 -3.84 -0.53 -9.32
C HIS A 87 -3.87 0.06 -10.72
N PHE A 88 -2.79 0.71 -11.14
CA PHE A 88 -2.69 1.31 -12.48
C PHE A 88 -2.61 0.27 -13.62
N LEU A 89 -2.27 -0.98 -13.32
CA LEU A 89 -2.23 -2.08 -14.30
C LEU A 89 -3.53 -2.89 -14.37
N MET A 90 -4.38 -2.77 -13.37
CA MET A 90 -5.62 -3.58 -13.27
C MET A 90 -6.87 -2.79 -13.65
N TRP A 91 -6.86 -1.47 -13.48
CA TRP A 91 -8.03 -0.63 -13.68
C TRP A 91 -7.90 0.25 -14.93
N PRO A 92 -9.02 0.62 -15.58
CA PRO A 92 -9.02 1.58 -16.66
C PRO A 92 -8.44 2.93 -16.23
N LEU A 93 -7.67 3.52 -17.12
CA LEU A 93 -7.02 4.79 -16.87
C LEU A 93 -7.61 5.89 -17.75
N ARG A 94 -7.69 7.10 -17.19
CA ARG A 94 -7.91 8.34 -17.94
C ARG A 94 -6.77 9.31 -17.65
N ARG A 95 -6.59 10.31 -18.53
CA ARG A 95 -5.62 11.38 -18.30
C ARG A 95 -6.31 12.62 -17.73
N THR A 96 -5.68 13.23 -16.76
CA THR A 96 -6.07 14.56 -16.26
C THR A 96 -5.77 15.63 -17.33
N ARG A 97 -6.21 16.87 -17.12
CA ARG A 97 -5.85 18.01 -17.96
C ARG A 97 -4.32 18.24 -18.03
N THR A 98 -3.59 17.87 -17.02
CA THR A 98 -2.11 17.96 -16.94
C THR A 98 -1.41 16.73 -17.51
N GLY A 99 -2.16 15.75 -18.06
CA GLY A 99 -1.61 14.53 -18.67
C GLY A 99 -1.31 13.40 -17.69
N LEU A 100 -1.51 13.59 -16.38
CA LEU A 100 -1.28 12.53 -15.39
C LEU A 100 -2.30 11.40 -15.57
N PRO A 101 -1.87 10.11 -15.56
CA PRO A 101 -2.78 8.97 -15.58
C PRO A 101 -3.47 8.83 -14.22
N VAL A 102 -4.78 8.72 -14.21
CA VAL A 102 -5.59 8.44 -13.01
C VAL A 102 -6.54 7.29 -13.29
N LEU A 103 -6.91 6.54 -12.27
CA LEU A 103 -7.95 5.52 -12.40
C LEU A 103 -9.24 6.18 -12.85
N ALA A 104 -9.86 5.65 -13.90
CA ALA A 104 -11.16 6.07 -14.39
C ALA A 104 -12.30 5.39 -13.64
N GLU A 105 -12.05 4.17 -13.13
CA GLU A 105 -12.93 3.42 -12.23
C GLU A 105 -12.10 2.54 -11.30
N ALA A 106 -12.62 2.14 -10.18
CA ALA A 106 -12.04 1.14 -9.28
C ALA A 106 -13.13 0.61 -8.34
N GLU A 107 -13.32 -0.72 -8.30
CA GLU A 107 -14.07 -1.47 -7.28
C GLU A 107 -15.43 -0.89 -6.86
N GLY A 108 -16.19 -0.30 -7.78
CA GLY A 108 -17.50 0.27 -7.47
C GLY A 108 -17.45 1.52 -6.58
N LEU A 109 -16.32 2.22 -6.56
CA LEU A 109 -16.19 3.54 -5.96
C LEU A 109 -16.98 4.56 -6.77
N ASP A 110 -17.69 5.46 -6.07
CA ASP A 110 -18.26 6.65 -6.68
C ASP A 110 -17.17 7.68 -7.03
N ASP A 111 -17.53 8.74 -7.72
CA ASP A 111 -16.59 9.79 -8.16
C ASP A 111 -15.79 10.42 -7.00
N ALA A 112 -16.39 10.58 -5.82
CA ALA A 112 -15.73 11.16 -4.66
C ALA A 112 -14.70 10.17 -4.09
N GLY A 113 -15.09 8.91 -3.92
CA GLY A 113 -14.21 7.82 -3.52
C GLY A 113 -13.06 7.61 -4.49
N LEU A 114 -13.35 7.63 -5.80
CA LEU A 114 -12.34 7.47 -6.84
C LEU A 114 -11.31 8.61 -6.85
N ARG A 115 -11.75 9.86 -6.62
CA ARG A 115 -10.84 11.00 -6.46
C ARG A 115 -9.93 10.82 -5.24
N ALA A 116 -10.50 10.49 -4.08
CA ALA A 116 -9.75 10.25 -2.86
C ALA A 116 -8.75 9.09 -3.04
N TYR A 117 -9.17 8.02 -3.68
CA TYR A 117 -8.33 6.85 -3.95
C TYR A 117 -7.12 7.21 -4.83
N ASN A 118 -7.33 7.93 -5.91
CA ASN A 118 -6.24 8.42 -6.76
C ASN A 118 -5.23 9.27 -5.97
N ILE A 119 -5.71 10.17 -5.08
CA ILE A 119 -4.82 10.99 -4.24
C ILE A 119 -4.00 10.10 -3.30
N ILE A 120 -4.62 9.12 -2.66
CA ILE A 120 -3.93 8.17 -1.76
C ILE A 120 -2.87 7.39 -2.53
N LEU A 121 -3.18 6.85 -3.71
CA LEU A 121 -2.23 6.09 -4.53
C LEU A 121 -1.03 6.93 -4.96
N TYR A 122 -1.26 8.17 -5.40
CA TYR A 122 -0.17 9.07 -5.77
C TYR A 122 0.70 9.47 -4.57
N ALA A 123 0.09 9.80 -3.44
CA ALA A 123 0.82 10.12 -2.23
C ALA A 123 1.64 8.92 -1.73
N TRP A 124 1.04 7.73 -1.75
CA TRP A 124 1.71 6.49 -1.37
C TRP A 124 2.88 6.14 -2.29
N GLY A 125 2.68 6.24 -3.61
CA GLY A 125 3.75 6.04 -4.59
C GLY A 125 4.88 7.04 -4.43
N ALA A 126 4.55 8.33 -4.31
CA ALA A 126 5.55 9.40 -4.15
C ALA A 126 6.36 9.22 -2.87
N THR A 127 5.73 8.98 -1.72
CA THR A 127 6.45 8.78 -0.45
C THR A 127 7.30 7.52 -0.46
N SER A 128 6.83 6.43 -1.10
CA SER A 128 7.61 5.20 -1.26
C SER A 128 8.84 5.40 -2.15
N ALA A 129 8.70 6.16 -3.25
CA ALA A 129 9.83 6.54 -4.10
C ALA A 129 10.83 7.43 -3.34
N MET A 130 10.33 8.45 -2.63
CA MET A 130 11.17 9.34 -1.82
C MET A 130 11.86 8.62 -0.67
N ALA A 131 11.22 7.61 -0.05
CA ALA A 131 11.87 6.76 0.94
C ALA A 131 13.12 6.07 0.36
N ILE A 132 13.01 5.49 -0.84
CA ILE A 132 14.14 4.85 -1.52
C ILE A 132 15.22 5.87 -1.87
N LEU A 133 14.84 7.06 -2.36
CA LEU A 133 15.77 8.05 -2.87
C LEU A 133 16.45 8.88 -1.78
N SER A 134 15.75 9.15 -0.67
CA SER A 134 16.21 10.09 0.35
C SER A 134 16.59 9.41 1.67
N ASP A 135 15.81 8.43 2.15
CA ASP A 135 16.04 7.80 3.44
C ASP A 135 17.03 6.63 3.36
N ILE A 136 17.15 5.99 2.18
CA ILE A 136 17.97 4.80 2.00
C ILE A 136 19.34 5.16 1.40
N PRO A 137 20.47 4.75 2.04
CA PRO A 137 21.81 4.95 1.49
C PRO A 137 21.93 4.33 0.09
N ARG A 138 22.64 5.03 -0.83
CA ARG A 138 22.76 4.65 -2.25
C ARG A 138 23.10 3.17 -2.45
N GLY A 139 24.07 2.64 -1.70
CA GLY A 139 24.51 1.24 -1.81
C GLY A 139 23.46 0.20 -1.36
N ARG A 140 22.36 0.63 -0.73
CA ARG A 140 21.26 -0.23 -0.27
C ARG A 140 19.99 -0.12 -1.12
N ARG A 141 19.86 0.89 -1.98
CA ARG A 141 18.66 1.13 -2.79
C ARG A 141 18.28 -0.03 -3.70
N ARG A 142 19.26 -0.83 -4.15
CA ARG A 142 19.04 -2.03 -4.96
C ARG A 142 18.07 -3.03 -4.32
N TRP A 143 17.92 -3.02 -3.00
CA TRP A 143 16.98 -3.88 -2.30
C TRP A 143 15.52 -3.53 -2.58
N ALA A 144 15.24 -2.32 -3.08
CA ALA A 144 13.91 -1.96 -3.56
C ALA A 144 13.47 -2.83 -4.75
N LEU A 145 14.40 -3.32 -5.57
CA LEU A 145 14.11 -4.24 -6.67
C LEU A 145 13.54 -5.57 -6.17
N VAL A 146 13.93 -6.03 -4.97
CA VAL A 146 13.34 -7.23 -4.34
C VAL A 146 11.86 -7.00 -4.04
N GLY A 147 11.52 -5.82 -3.52
CA GLY A 147 10.12 -5.44 -3.31
C GLY A 147 9.35 -5.25 -4.62
N LEU A 148 9.93 -4.56 -5.60
CA LEU A 148 9.31 -4.38 -6.92
C LEU A 148 9.09 -5.71 -7.64
N ALA A 149 9.97 -6.69 -7.46
CA ALA A 149 9.81 -8.02 -8.04
C ALA A 149 8.57 -8.78 -7.51
N THR A 150 7.92 -8.30 -6.45
CA THR A 150 6.64 -8.84 -5.97
C THR A 150 5.44 -8.44 -6.84
N LEU A 151 5.61 -7.51 -7.80
CA LEU A 151 4.52 -7.00 -8.65
C LEU A 151 3.66 -8.10 -9.30
N PRO A 152 4.23 -9.14 -9.93
CA PRO A 152 3.41 -10.20 -10.53
C PRO A 152 2.58 -10.95 -9.49
N LEU A 153 3.17 -11.24 -8.32
CA LEU A 153 2.48 -11.91 -7.22
C LEU A 153 1.35 -11.04 -6.66
N GLN A 154 1.61 -9.76 -6.43
CA GLN A 154 0.59 -8.82 -5.95
C GLN A 154 -0.56 -8.69 -6.94
N ARG A 155 -0.27 -8.66 -8.26
CA ARG A 155 -1.31 -8.61 -9.30
C ARG A 155 -2.19 -9.86 -9.28
N VAL A 156 -1.61 -11.05 -9.14
CA VAL A 156 -2.36 -12.30 -9.04
C VAL A 156 -3.21 -12.33 -7.76
N SER A 157 -2.62 -11.92 -6.63
CA SER A 157 -3.33 -11.85 -5.34
C SER A 157 -4.49 -10.85 -5.39
N ALA A 158 -4.30 -9.67 -6.00
CA ALA A 158 -5.36 -8.69 -6.16
C ALA A 158 -6.47 -9.21 -7.07
N ALA A 159 -6.14 -9.83 -8.21
CA ALA A 159 -7.15 -10.42 -9.10
C ALA A 159 -7.98 -11.52 -8.40
N HIS A 160 -7.31 -12.36 -7.59
CA HIS A 160 -7.99 -13.37 -6.78
C HIS A 160 -8.90 -12.74 -5.73
N HIS A 161 -8.40 -11.73 -5.00
CA HIS A 161 -9.17 -11.00 -4.01
C HIS A 161 -10.44 -10.39 -4.61
N PHE A 162 -10.34 -9.68 -5.72
CA PHE A 162 -11.50 -9.01 -6.34
C PHE A 162 -12.51 -10.01 -6.91
N ALA A 163 -12.05 -11.12 -7.51
CA ALA A 163 -12.95 -12.17 -7.95
C ALA A 163 -13.68 -12.84 -6.79
N TRP A 164 -13.00 -13.05 -5.65
CA TRP A 164 -13.59 -13.58 -4.43
C TRP A 164 -14.56 -12.59 -3.81
N LEU A 165 -14.18 -11.31 -3.70
CA LEU A 165 -15.01 -10.25 -3.12
C LEU A 165 -16.36 -10.13 -3.84
N GLY A 166 -16.38 -10.21 -5.18
CA GLY A 166 -17.61 -10.20 -5.96
C GLY A 166 -18.54 -11.38 -5.65
N ARG A 167 -17.97 -12.59 -5.49
CA ARG A 167 -18.76 -13.77 -5.11
C ARG A 167 -19.30 -13.66 -3.68
N GLU A 168 -18.47 -13.21 -2.73
CA GLU A 168 -18.91 -13.01 -1.35
C GLU A 168 -19.99 -11.95 -1.21
N ALA A 169 -19.89 -10.84 -1.95
CA ALA A 169 -20.91 -9.79 -1.94
C ALA A 169 -22.28 -10.29 -2.43
N ALA A 170 -22.28 -11.21 -3.42
CA ALA A 170 -23.51 -11.79 -3.94
C ALA A 170 -24.18 -12.76 -2.96
N VAL A 171 -23.40 -13.47 -2.14
CA VAL A 171 -23.91 -14.52 -1.24
C VAL A 171 -24.08 -14.01 0.20
N ARG A 172 -23.16 -13.20 0.67
CA ARG A 172 -23.08 -12.68 2.04
C ARG A 172 -22.71 -11.19 2.05
N PRO A 173 -23.64 -10.29 1.64
CA PRO A 173 -23.37 -8.87 1.63
C PRO A 173 -23.07 -8.37 3.05
N ALA A 174 -21.97 -7.61 3.20
CA ALA A 174 -21.50 -7.08 4.45
C ALA A 174 -20.91 -5.66 4.26
N TRP A 175 -20.66 -4.95 5.34
CA TRP A 175 -20.10 -3.59 5.28
C TRP A 175 -18.73 -3.52 4.60
N TRP A 176 -17.94 -4.59 4.64
CA TRP A 176 -16.58 -4.67 4.09
C TRP A 176 -16.54 -5.12 2.61
N ASN A 177 -17.68 -5.53 2.01
CA ASN A 177 -17.78 -5.90 0.59
C ASN A 177 -18.90 -5.15 -0.16
N ARG A 178 -19.41 -4.08 0.41
CA ARG A 178 -20.57 -3.32 -0.10
C ARG A 178 -20.32 -2.60 -1.42
N SER A 179 -19.08 -2.29 -1.77
CA SER A 179 -18.76 -1.60 -3.02
C SER A 179 -19.21 -2.41 -4.25
N ARG A 180 -19.16 -3.75 -4.15
CA ARG A 180 -19.59 -4.67 -5.20
C ARG A 180 -21.10 -4.82 -5.34
N THR A 181 -21.87 -4.37 -4.35
CA THR A 181 -23.34 -4.44 -4.38
C THR A 181 -23.98 -3.13 -4.84
N ARG A 182 -23.20 -2.07 -5.07
CA ARG A 182 -23.74 -0.82 -5.62
C ARG A 182 -24.14 -1.03 -7.07
N PRO A 183 -25.37 -0.61 -7.47
CA PRO A 183 -25.72 -0.55 -8.88
C PRO A 183 -24.71 0.37 -9.60
N SER A 184 -24.27 -0.02 -10.78
CA SER A 184 -23.59 0.90 -11.70
C SER A 184 -24.64 1.92 -12.16
N ASP A 185 -24.54 3.16 -11.70
CA ASP A 185 -25.36 4.28 -12.20
C ASP A 185 -25.06 4.55 -13.68
#